data_103f6387e93fb982c74142a0cd01f19c
#
_entry.id   103f6387e93fb982c74142a0cd01f19c
#
_cell.length_a   1.000
_cell.length_b   1.000
_cell.length_c   1.000
_cell.angle_alpha   90.00
_cell.angle_beta   90.00
_cell.angle_gamma   90.00
#
_symmetry.space_group_name_H-M   'P 1'
#
loop_
_entity.id
_entity.type
_entity.pdbx_description
1 polymer ?
#
loop_
_entity_poly.entity_id
_entity_poly.type
_entity_poly.pdbx_seq_one_letter_code
_entity_poly.pdbx_strand_id
1 'polypeptide(L)'
;MAPSPQQDAILTLDGVVAGYGKMTILNGVSATIRRGAITTVIGPNGAGKSTLFKTVFGLLGVRTGRVTFDGADTTSFEPRRMLDAGVSYVPQGRNLFPELSVRHNLELGGVALSDTSRLAGRMDEMMARFPMLRDKANAQASTLSGGQQKLLEVARGLLLEPKLTLIDEPSIGLSPLMVQEVFSILKDLRSAGVSILMIEQNARQALAISDYGLVLEQGQTRIEDTAQNILADPRIAQLFLGGGLAPATSETSR
;
A
#
# COMPACT_ATOMS: atom_id res chain seq x y z
N MET A 1 23.92 -18.98 2.47
CA MET A 1 22.90 -19.08 3.55
C MET A 1 21.79 -18.10 3.18
N ALA A 2 20.58 -18.55 2.95
CA ALA A 2 19.45 -17.65 2.78
C ALA A 2 19.22 -16.89 4.10
N PRO A 3 18.97 -15.57 4.08
CA PRO A 3 18.68 -14.81 5.29
C PRO A 3 17.43 -15.39 5.96
N SER A 4 17.41 -15.38 7.30
CA SER A 4 16.24 -15.82 8.05
C SER A 4 15.04 -14.92 7.71
N PRO A 5 13.79 -15.41 7.73
CA PRO A 5 12.59 -14.64 7.37
C PRO A 5 12.45 -13.32 8.13
N GLN A 6 13.02 -13.22 9.33
CA GLN A 6 13.01 -12.01 10.14
C GLN A 6 14.06 -10.97 9.72
N GLN A 7 15.15 -11.36 9.06
CA GLN A 7 16.21 -10.44 8.60
C GLN A 7 15.81 -9.64 7.36
N ASP A 8 14.75 -10.06 6.66
CA ASP A 8 14.26 -9.42 5.42
C ASP A 8 12.96 -8.61 5.64
N ALA A 9 12.46 -8.51 6.88
CA ALA A 9 11.27 -7.74 7.19
C ALA A 9 11.54 -6.24 7.20
N ILE A 10 10.72 -5.46 6.47
CA ILE A 10 10.70 -4.00 6.55
C ILE A 10 9.72 -3.50 7.60
N LEU A 11 8.58 -4.20 7.74
CA LEU A 11 7.55 -3.90 8.73
C LEU A 11 7.08 -5.19 9.38
N THR A 12 6.96 -5.20 10.70
CA THR A 12 6.38 -6.30 11.46
C THR A 12 5.27 -5.76 12.37
N LEU A 13 4.15 -6.44 12.37
CA LEU A 13 3.04 -6.23 13.29
C LEU A 13 2.96 -7.44 14.22
N ASP A 14 2.86 -7.22 15.52
CA ASP A 14 2.78 -8.27 16.51
C ASP A 14 1.59 -8.02 17.45
N GLY A 15 0.51 -8.76 17.26
CA GLY A 15 -0.69 -8.72 18.07
C GLY A 15 -1.37 -7.34 18.13
N VAL A 16 -1.34 -6.56 17.05
CA VAL A 16 -1.78 -5.15 17.03
C VAL A 16 -3.28 -5.05 17.20
N VAL A 17 -3.70 -4.34 18.25
CA VAL A 17 -5.08 -3.95 18.52
C VAL A 17 -5.22 -2.44 18.38
N ALA A 18 -6.18 -1.99 17.55
CA ALA A 18 -6.45 -0.57 17.30
C ALA A 18 -7.91 -0.34 16.91
N GLY A 19 -8.37 0.91 16.95
CA GLY A 19 -9.73 1.27 16.56
C GLY A 19 -10.09 2.71 16.98
N TYR A 20 -11.34 3.09 16.76
CA TYR A 20 -11.83 4.46 16.93
C TYR A 20 -12.63 4.60 18.23
N GLY A 21 -12.30 5.58 19.06
CA GLY A 21 -12.97 5.81 20.34
C GLY A 21 -12.96 4.53 21.20
N LYS A 22 -14.14 3.94 21.48
CA LYS A 22 -14.27 2.66 22.20
C LYS A 22 -14.35 1.45 21.27
N MET A 23 -14.55 1.66 19.96
CA MET A 23 -14.70 0.57 19.00
C MET A 23 -13.34 0.00 18.64
N THR A 24 -13.17 -1.31 18.76
CA THR A 24 -12.01 -2.04 18.29
C THR A 24 -12.28 -2.54 16.88
N ILE A 25 -11.34 -2.28 15.96
CA ILE A 25 -11.40 -2.70 14.56
C ILE A 25 -10.34 -3.74 14.27
N LEU A 26 -9.10 -3.51 14.73
CA LEU A 26 -8.02 -4.49 14.64
C LEU A 26 -7.97 -5.28 15.94
N ASN A 27 -8.02 -6.59 15.83
CA ASN A 27 -8.19 -7.54 16.94
C ASN A 27 -6.98 -8.48 17.04
N GLY A 28 -5.77 -7.96 17.24
CA GLY A 28 -4.56 -8.76 17.35
C GLY A 28 -3.96 -9.11 15.98
N VAL A 29 -3.85 -8.14 15.08
CA VAL A 29 -3.22 -8.32 13.77
C VAL A 29 -1.74 -8.59 13.93
N SER A 30 -1.26 -9.69 13.34
CA SER A 30 0.16 -10.00 13.17
C SER A 30 0.47 -10.20 11.70
N ALA A 31 1.56 -9.59 11.21
CA ALA A 31 1.98 -9.67 9.82
C ALA A 31 3.45 -9.28 9.66
N THR A 32 4.10 -9.80 8.61
CA THR A 32 5.49 -9.51 8.24
C THR A 32 5.56 -9.03 6.79
N ILE A 33 5.87 -7.77 6.58
CA ILE A 33 6.02 -7.18 5.24
C ILE A 33 7.50 -7.21 4.87
N ARG A 34 7.79 -7.77 3.71
CA ARG A 34 9.17 -8.00 3.26
C ARG A 34 9.72 -6.80 2.52
N ARG A 35 11.04 -6.59 2.68
CA ARG A 35 11.79 -5.52 2.01
C ARG A 35 11.83 -5.74 0.50
N GLY A 36 11.68 -4.66 -0.29
CA GLY A 36 11.77 -4.70 -1.75
C GLY A 36 10.69 -5.54 -2.43
N ALA A 37 9.59 -5.85 -1.75
CA ALA A 37 8.49 -6.65 -2.25
C ALA A 37 7.18 -5.86 -2.30
N ILE A 38 6.26 -6.29 -3.15
CA ILE A 38 4.86 -5.87 -3.12
C ILE A 38 4.09 -6.86 -2.27
N THR A 39 3.48 -6.38 -1.18
CA THR A 39 2.51 -7.13 -0.37
C THR A 39 1.14 -6.51 -0.53
N THR A 40 0.13 -7.31 -0.90
CA THR A 40 -1.25 -6.84 -1.02
C THR A 40 -2.10 -7.32 0.16
N VAL A 41 -2.77 -6.37 0.83
CA VAL A 41 -3.79 -6.64 1.84
C VAL A 41 -5.14 -6.77 1.15
N ILE A 42 -5.76 -7.94 1.26
CA ILE A 42 -7.10 -8.22 0.77
C ILE A 42 -8.04 -8.59 1.92
N GLY A 43 -9.33 -8.46 1.69
CA GLY A 43 -10.35 -8.79 2.68
C GLY A 43 -11.68 -8.11 2.36
N PRO A 44 -12.79 -8.57 2.94
CA PRO A 44 -14.10 -7.95 2.72
C PRO A 44 -14.14 -6.49 3.19
N ASN A 45 -15.18 -5.77 2.77
CA ASN A 45 -15.42 -4.42 3.28
C ASN A 45 -15.67 -4.49 4.80
N GLY A 46 -15.05 -3.57 5.54
CA GLY A 46 -15.12 -3.60 7.01
C GLY A 46 -14.11 -4.55 7.69
N ALA A 47 -13.26 -5.28 6.94
CA ALA A 47 -12.24 -6.16 7.52
C ALA A 47 -11.15 -5.43 8.34
N GLY A 48 -11.06 -4.10 8.24
CA GLY A 48 -10.07 -3.31 8.95
C GLY A 48 -8.85 -2.86 8.12
N LYS A 49 -8.86 -3.07 6.80
CA LYS A 49 -7.72 -2.79 5.91
C LYS A 49 -7.21 -1.33 6.02
N SER A 50 -8.08 -0.33 5.79
CA SER A 50 -7.68 1.08 5.89
C SER A 50 -7.37 1.49 7.34
N THR A 51 -7.97 0.81 8.34
CA THR A 51 -7.62 0.99 9.75
C THR A 51 -6.19 0.50 10.00
N LEU A 52 -5.79 -0.63 9.42
CA LEU A 52 -4.42 -1.15 9.47
C LEU A 52 -3.42 -0.11 8.92
N PHE A 53 -3.69 0.47 7.75
CA PHE A 53 -2.83 1.49 7.15
C PHE A 53 -2.71 2.73 8.02
N LYS A 54 -3.84 3.23 8.55
CA LYS A 54 -3.85 4.38 9.46
C LYS A 54 -3.08 4.09 10.74
N THR A 55 -3.14 2.86 11.25
CA THR A 55 -2.40 2.43 12.44
C THR A 55 -0.90 2.35 12.15
N VAL A 56 -0.50 1.72 11.05
CA VAL A 56 0.91 1.62 10.62
C VAL A 56 1.51 3.00 10.38
N PHE A 57 0.75 3.92 9.79
CA PHE A 57 1.22 5.28 9.50
C PHE A 57 1.16 6.23 10.72
N GLY A 58 0.63 5.78 11.86
CA GLY A 58 0.54 6.58 13.08
C GLY A 58 -0.62 7.58 13.11
N LEU A 59 -1.59 7.49 12.18
CA LEU A 59 -2.84 8.27 12.21
C LEU A 59 -3.82 7.73 13.24
N LEU A 60 -3.65 6.49 13.67
CA LEU A 60 -4.45 5.83 14.67
C LEU A 60 -3.54 5.10 15.65
N GLY A 61 -3.68 5.41 16.94
CA GLY A 61 -2.82 4.83 17.98
C GLY A 61 -3.05 3.34 18.18
N VAL A 62 -1.97 2.63 18.45
CA VAL A 62 -1.96 1.22 18.88
C VAL A 62 -2.40 1.15 20.34
N ARG A 63 -3.36 0.28 20.68
CA ARG A 63 -3.82 0.04 22.06
C ARG A 63 -3.02 -1.04 22.75
N THR A 64 -2.76 -2.14 22.05
CA THR A 64 -1.89 -3.25 22.47
C THR A 64 -1.17 -3.84 21.28
N GLY A 65 -0.11 -4.58 21.53
CA GLY A 65 0.76 -5.13 20.48
C GLY A 65 1.89 -4.17 20.11
N ARG A 66 2.59 -4.49 19.04
CA ARG A 66 3.78 -3.75 18.60
C ARG A 66 3.82 -3.57 17.11
N VAL A 67 4.31 -2.40 16.66
CA VAL A 67 4.65 -2.11 15.27
C VAL A 67 6.15 -1.85 15.21
N THR A 68 6.87 -2.66 14.42
CA THR A 68 8.31 -2.51 14.21
C THR A 68 8.55 -2.16 12.75
N PHE A 69 9.22 -1.06 12.46
CA PHE A 69 9.59 -0.64 11.11
C PHE A 69 11.11 -0.48 11.01
N ASP A 70 11.72 -1.14 10.00
CA ASP A 70 13.16 -1.12 9.73
C ASP A 70 14.00 -1.41 10.99
N GLY A 71 13.54 -2.37 11.81
CA GLY A 71 14.17 -2.79 13.06
C GLY A 71 13.91 -1.90 14.28
N ALA A 72 13.25 -0.74 14.11
CA ALA A 72 12.90 0.17 15.20
C ALA A 72 11.45 -0.01 15.67
N ASP A 73 11.20 0.09 16.98
CA ASP A 73 9.84 0.14 17.53
C ASP A 73 9.19 1.48 17.20
N THR A 74 8.16 1.42 16.36
CA THR A 74 7.41 2.60 15.89
C THR A 74 5.98 2.64 16.44
N THR A 75 5.65 1.81 17.43
CA THR A 75 4.30 1.63 17.98
C THR A 75 3.63 2.95 18.40
N SER A 76 4.40 3.92 18.90
CA SER A 76 3.92 5.23 19.34
C SER A 76 4.28 6.38 18.39
N PHE A 77 4.72 6.07 17.17
CA PHE A 77 5.08 7.13 16.22
C PHE A 77 3.83 7.81 15.67
N GLU A 78 3.90 9.13 15.60
CA GLU A 78 2.94 9.96 14.88
C GLU A 78 3.32 10.04 13.38
N PRO A 79 2.40 10.48 12.49
CA PRO A 79 2.61 10.50 11.04
C PRO A 79 3.90 11.19 10.61
N ARG A 80 4.26 12.31 11.26
CA ARG A 80 5.50 13.03 10.95
C ARG A 80 6.73 12.15 11.17
N ARG A 81 6.79 11.45 12.31
CA ARG A 81 7.91 10.53 12.61
C ARG A 81 7.95 9.32 11.69
N MET A 82 6.78 8.84 11.22
CA MET A 82 6.72 7.76 10.22
C MET A 82 7.26 8.21 8.87
N LEU A 83 6.94 9.45 8.42
CA LEU A 83 7.54 10.04 7.22
C LEU A 83 9.07 10.15 7.37
N ASP A 84 9.55 10.67 8.48
CA ASP A 84 11.00 10.82 8.76
C ASP A 84 11.72 9.46 8.86
N ALA A 85 11.03 8.39 9.30
CA ALA A 85 11.54 7.02 9.31
C ALA A 85 11.61 6.39 7.90
N GLY A 86 10.89 6.93 6.93
CA GLY A 86 10.86 6.46 5.54
C GLY A 86 9.61 5.68 5.16
N VAL A 87 8.47 5.96 5.80
CA VAL A 87 7.16 5.44 5.37
C VAL A 87 6.38 6.54 4.68
N SER A 88 5.93 6.33 3.45
CA SER A 88 4.97 7.22 2.77
C SER A 88 3.58 6.58 2.73
N TYR A 89 2.55 7.42 2.63
CA TYR A 89 1.16 6.97 2.54
C TYR A 89 0.41 7.71 1.44
N VAL A 90 -0.10 6.95 0.48
CA VAL A 90 -1.00 7.41 -0.58
C VAL A 90 -2.40 6.91 -0.22
N PRO A 91 -3.25 7.75 0.38
CA PRO A 91 -4.58 7.34 0.83
C PRO A 91 -5.55 7.16 -0.34
N GLN A 92 -6.66 6.48 -0.06
CA GLN A 92 -7.76 6.32 -1.00
C GLN A 92 -8.35 7.67 -1.41
N GLY A 93 -8.84 7.78 -2.64
CA GLY A 93 -9.53 8.95 -3.18
C GLY A 93 -8.61 9.90 -3.93
N ARG A 94 -9.09 11.13 -4.09
CA ARG A 94 -8.36 12.19 -4.81
C ARG A 94 -7.68 13.11 -3.79
N ASN A 95 -6.36 13.05 -3.74
CA ASN A 95 -5.55 13.76 -2.76
C ASN A 95 -4.68 14.85 -3.40
N LEU A 96 -5.00 15.26 -4.62
CA LEU A 96 -4.35 16.36 -5.32
C LEU A 96 -5.08 17.67 -5.07
N PHE A 97 -4.35 18.75 -5.25
CA PHE A 97 -4.90 20.10 -5.32
C PHE A 97 -5.24 20.38 -6.79
N PRO A 98 -6.53 20.31 -7.17
CA PRO A 98 -6.94 20.27 -8.58
C PRO A 98 -6.59 21.57 -9.35
N GLU A 99 -6.63 22.70 -8.67
CA GLU A 99 -6.35 24.03 -9.24
C GLU A 99 -4.84 24.31 -9.37
N LEU A 100 -4.00 23.55 -8.68
CA LEU A 100 -2.56 23.69 -8.78
C LEU A 100 -2.01 22.89 -9.97
N SER A 101 -0.88 23.36 -10.51
CA SER A 101 -0.19 22.63 -11.57
C SER A 101 0.39 21.31 -11.06
N VAL A 102 0.74 20.41 -11.97
CA VAL A 102 1.47 19.16 -11.68
C VAL A 102 2.74 19.46 -10.88
N ARG A 103 3.52 20.46 -11.31
CA ARG A 103 4.74 20.90 -10.61
C ARG A 103 4.44 21.31 -9.17
N HIS A 104 3.45 22.19 -8.95
CA HIS A 104 3.13 22.66 -7.61
C HIS A 104 2.57 21.51 -6.72
N ASN A 105 1.81 20.59 -7.29
CA ASN A 105 1.40 19.39 -6.54
C ASN A 105 2.58 18.53 -6.10
N LEU A 106 3.62 18.37 -6.94
CA LEU A 106 4.85 17.69 -6.55
C LEU A 106 5.60 18.46 -5.45
N GLU A 107 5.77 19.77 -5.59
CA GLU A 107 6.43 20.63 -4.59
C GLU A 107 5.82 20.46 -3.20
N LEU A 108 4.48 20.36 -3.11
CA LEU A 108 3.79 20.13 -1.85
C LEU A 108 4.15 18.77 -1.21
N GLY A 109 4.51 17.75 -2.01
CA GLY A 109 5.03 16.49 -1.49
C GLY A 109 6.36 16.66 -0.75
N GLY A 110 7.15 17.65 -1.15
CA GLY A 110 8.44 17.94 -0.55
C GLY A 110 8.40 18.80 0.73
N VAL A 111 7.23 19.27 1.16
CA VAL A 111 7.09 20.10 2.40
C VAL A 111 7.57 19.31 3.64
N ALA A 112 7.50 17.98 3.60
CA ALA A 112 7.96 17.12 4.68
C ALA A 112 9.48 16.84 4.65
N LEU A 113 10.23 17.28 3.62
CA LEU A 113 11.68 17.15 3.58
C LEU A 113 12.32 18.00 4.68
N SER A 114 13.21 17.41 5.46
CA SER A 114 14.01 18.11 6.47
C SER A 114 15.03 19.04 5.83
N ASP A 115 15.53 18.67 4.65
CA ASP A 115 16.45 19.47 3.82
C ASP A 115 15.77 19.86 2.50
N THR A 116 15.24 21.08 2.48
CA THR A 116 14.53 21.64 1.32
C THR A 116 15.46 21.91 0.13
N SER A 117 16.78 21.98 0.33
CA SER A 117 17.74 22.14 -0.77
C SER A 117 17.72 20.95 -1.74
N ARG A 118 17.30 19.80 -1.28
CA ARG A 118 17.17 18.56 -2.08
C ARG A 118 15.92 18.54 -2.95
N LEU A 119 14.92 19.37 -2.69
CA LEU A 119 13.61 19.31 -3.36
C LEU A 119 13.72 19.41 -4.87
N ALA A 120 14.49 20.37 -5.39
CA ALA A 120 14.64 20.55 -6.84
C ALA A 120 15.18 19.30 -7.53
N GLY A 121 16.26 18.70 -6.99
CA GLY A 121 16.83 17.46 -7.53
C GLY A 121 15.85 16.28 -7.45
N ARG A 122 15.09 16.17 -6.34
CA ARG A 122 14.07 15.13 -6.20
C ARG A 122 12.92 15.29 -7.19
N MET A 123 12.50 16.52 -7.46
CA MET A 123 11.49 16.80 -8.48
C MET A 123 12.00 16.44 -9.89
N ASP A 124 13.25 16.78 -10.22
CA ASP A 124 13.85 16.42 -11.50
C ASP A 124 13.93 14.89 -11.68
N GLU A 125 14.28 14.15 -10.61
CA GLU A 125 14.25 12.67 -10.62
C GLU A 125 12.85 12.13 -10.87
N MET A 126 11.82 12.68 -10.21
CA MET A 126 10.43 12.27 -10.44
C MET A 126 9.97 12.59 -11.86
N MET A 127 10.33 13.74 -12.40
CA MET A 127 10.01 14.12 -13.78
C MET A 127 10.77 13.26 -14.82
N ALA A 128 12.01 12.86 -14.51
CA ALA A 128 12.77 11.94 -15.36
C ALA A 128 12.16 10.53 -15.33
N ARG A 129 11.76 10.07 -14.15
CA ARG A 129 11.14 8.74 -13.95
C ARG A 129 9.74 8.66 -14.57
N PHE A 130 8.99 9.75 -14.54
CA PHE A 130 7.60 9.84 -15.04
C PHE A 130 7.49 10.93 -16.11
N PRO A 131 7.87 10.65 -17.38
CA PRO A 131 7.89 11.65 -18.45
C PRO A 131 6.57 12.40 -18.62
N MET A 132 5.42 11.76 -18.38
CA MET A 132 4.10 12.39 -18.43
C MET A 132 3.99 13.57 -17.45
N LEU A 133 4.59 13.48 -16.26
CA LEU A 133 4.58 14.58 -15.27
C LEU A 133 5.41 15.76 -15.77
N ARG A 134 6.55 15.49 -16.42
CA ARG A 134 7.38 16.51 -17.04
C ARG A 134 6.65 17.22 -18.16
N ASP A 135 6.05 16.46 -19.08
CA ASP A 135 5.37 16.98 -20.27
C ASP A 135 4.13 17.82 -19.90
N LYS A 136 3.53 17.54 -18.75
CA LYS A 136 2.36 18.25 -18.21
C LYS A 136 2.66 19.09 -16.97
N ALA A 137 3.93 19.42 -16.71
CA ALA A 137 4.36 20.08 -15.48
C ALA A 137 3.60 21.38 -15.14
N ASN A 138 3.23 22.14 -16.15
CA ASN A 138 2.50 23.41 -16.00
C ASN A 138 0.97 23.27 -16.16
N ALA A 139 0.46 22.08 -16.50
CA ALA A 139 -0.98 21.83 -16.58
C ALA A 139 -1.59 21.72 -15.18
N GLN A 140 -2.84 22.16 -15.02
CA GLN A 140 -3.58 21.97 -13.78
C GLN A 140 -3.86 20.47 -13.54
N ALA A 141 -3.78 20.03 -12.29
CA ALA A 141 -4.01 18.63 -11.93
C ALA A 141 -5.44 18.16 -12.26
N SER A 142 -6.42 19.09 -12.27
CA SER A 142 -7.82 18.82 -12.68
C SER A 142 -7.95 18.38 -14.14
N THR A 143 -7.00 18.75 -15.01
CA THR A 143 -7.01 18.41 -16.44
C THR A 143 -6.43 17.04 -16.76
N LEU A 144 -5.84 16.39 -15.76
CA LEU A 144 -5.25 15.06 -15.90
C LEU A 144 -6.33 13.98 -15.92
N SER A 145 -6.09 12.88 -16.65
CA SER A 145 -6.91 11.67 -16.53
C SER A 145 -6.77 11.06 -15.12
N GLY A 146 -7.72 10.21 -14.72
CA GLY A 146 -7.68 9.56 -13.39
C GLY A 146 -6.38 8.80 -13.14
N GLY A 147 -5.86 8.05 -14.13
CA GLY A 147 -4.56 7.35 -14.01
C GLY A 147 -3.38 8.32 -13.88
N GLN A 148 -3.40 9.43 -14.63
CA GLN A 148 -2.37 10.47 -14.51
C GLN A 148 -2.42 11.18 -13.15
N GLN A 149 -3.62 11.39 -12.61
CA GLN A 149 -3.77 11.92 -11.24
C GLN A 149 -3.20 10.95 -10.21
N LYS A 150 -3.50 9.64 -10.34
CA LYS A 150 -2.96 8.62 -9.44
C LYS A 150 -1.43 8.53 -9.54
N LEU A 151 -0.87 8.62 -10.75
CA LEU A 151 0.57 8.68 -10.95
C LEU A 151 1.19 9.88 -10.22
N LEU A 152 0.57 11.06 -10.32
CA LEU A 152 1.04 12.26 -9.62
C LEU A 152 0.97 12.09 -8.09
N GLU A 153 -0.08 11.46 -7.56
CA GLU A 153 -0.18 11.13 -6.12
C GLU A 153 0.96 10.21 -5.66
N VAL A 154 1.24 9.15 -6.43
CA VAL A 154 2.33 8.21 -6.16
C VAL A 154 3.68 8.92 -6.23
N ALA A 155 3.93 9.69 -7.29
CA ALA A 155 5.18 10.45 -7.46
C ALA A 155 5.41 11.43 -6.30
N ARG A 156 4.35 12.08 -5.81
CA ARG A 156 4.40 12.96 -4.65
C ARG A 156 4.83 12.21 -3.38
N GLY A 157 4.33 10.99 -3.17
CA GLY A 157 4.75 10.14 -2.05
C GLY A 157 6.20 9.67 -2.15
N LEU A 158 6.74 9.52 -3.36
CA LEU A 158 8.11 9.07 -3.61
C LEU A 158 9.16 10.17 -3.46
N LEU A 159 8.79 11.45 -3.45
CA LEU A 159 9.72 12.58 -3.25
C LEU A 159 10.53 12.43 -1.96
N LEU A 160 9.97 11.78 -0.94
CA LEU A 160 10.60 11.57 0.36
C LEU A 160 11.55 10.36 0.41
N GLU A 161 11.81 9.68 -0.71
CA GLU A 161 12.63 8.45 -0.78
C GLU A 161 12.19 7.38 0.22
N PRO A 162 10.90 7.00 0.22
CA PRO A 162 10.41 6.07 1.22
C PRO A 162 11.03 4.69 1.07
N LYS A 163 11.31 4.03 2.21
CA LYS A 163 11.67 2.61 2.28
C LYS A 163 10.44 1.72 2.13
N LEU A 164 9.27 2.24 2.53
CA LEU A 164 7.96 1.59 2.42
C LEU A 164 6.91 2.60 1.97
N THR A 165 6.17 2.26 0.93
CA THR A 165 5.00 3.04 0.48
C THR A 165 3.72 2.27 0.78
N LEU A 166 2.83 2.89 1.56
CA LEU A 166 1.46 2.41 1.78
C LEU A 166 0.57 3.01 0.69
N ILE A 167 -0.19 2.18 -0.04
CA ILE A 167 -1.05 2.64 -1.13
C ILE A 167 -2.46 2.04 -0.94
N ASP A 168 -3.44 2.90 -0.71
CA ASP A 168 -4.81 2.49 -0.42
C ASP A 168 -5.68 2.60 -1.68
N GLU A 169 -6.08 1.43 -2.22
CA GLU A 169 -6.95 1.25 -3.39
C GLU A 169 -6.52 2.09 -4.62
N PRO A 170 -5.30 1.89 -5.16
CA PRO A 170 -4.79 2.67 -6.28
C PRO A 170 -5.60 2.52 -7.58
N SER A 171 -6.35 1.44 -7.75
CA SER A 171 -7.11 1.15 -8.97
C SER A 171 -8.55 1.69 -8.96
N ILE A 172 -9.04 2.16 -7.81
CA ILE A 172 -10.44 2.55 -7.67
C ILE A 172 -10.85 3.68 -8.62
N GLY A 173 -11.95 3.48 -9.35
CA GLY A 173 -12.49 4.47 -10.28
C GLY A 173 -11.68 4.69 -11.57
N LEU A 174 -10.68 3.83 -11.82
CA LEU A 174 -9.88 3.85 -13.04
C LEU A 174 -10.43 2.90 -14.12
N SER A 175 -10.23 3.25 -15.40
CA SER A 175 -10.48 2.33 -16.50
C SER A 175 -9.48 1.16 -16.47
N PRO A 176 -9.81 0.00 -17.07
CA PRO A 176 -8.91 -1.16 -17.10
C PRO A 176 -7.51 -0.86 -17.64
N LEU A 177 -7.39 0.00 -18.65
CA LEU A 177 -6.11 0.42 -19.20
C LEU A 177 -5.28 1.21 -18.18
N MET A 178 -5.93 2.15 -17.47
CA MET A 178 -5.25 2.94 -16.44
C MET A 178 -4.85 2.10 -15.22
N VAL A 179 -5.61 1.07 -14.86
CA VAL A 179 -5.23 0.10 -13.82
C VAL A 179 -3.95 -0.62 -14.20
N GLN A 180 -3.84 -1.07 -15.45
CA GLN A 180 -2.62 -1.72 -15.95
C GLN A 180 -1.41 -0.78 -15.90
N GLU A 181 -1.58 0.49 -16.27
CA GLU A 181 -0.54 1.52 -16.21
C GLU A 181 -0.06 1.74 -14.76
N VAL A 182 -0.99 1.95 -13.82
CA VAL A 182 -0.67 2.10 -12.39
C VAL A 182 0.06 0.86 -11.85
N PHE A 183 -0.42 -0.33 -12.16
CA PHE A 183 0.21 -1.58 -11.72
C PHE A 183 1.59 -1.81 -12.34
N SER A 184 1.81 -1.38 -13.59
CA SER A 184 3.15 -1.38 -14.20
C SER A 184 4.12 -0.48 -13.41
N ILE A 185 3.67 0.72 -13.05
CA ILE A 185 4.45 1.65 -12.25
C ILE A 185 4.82 1.05 -10.88
N LEU A 186 3.89 0.35 -10.21
CA LEU A 186 4.19 -0.30 -8.93
C LEU A 186 5.24 -1.41 -9.08
N LYS A 187 5.21 -2.18 -10.17
CA LYS A 187 6.26 -3.17 -10.49
C LYS A 187 7.62 -2.50 -10.71
N ASP A 188 7.65 -1.38 -11.44
CA ASP A 188 8.88 -0.63 -11.68
C ASP A 188 9.46 -0.07 -10.38
N LEU A 189 8.61 0.43 -9.47
CA LEU A 189 9.00 0.87 -8.14
C LEU A 189 9.60 -0.28 -7.32
N ARG A 190 8.93 -1.43 -7.31
CA ARG A 190 9.42 -2.64 -6.64
C ARG A 190 10.78 -3.06 -7.22
N SER A 191 10.93 -3.05 -8.54
CA SER A 191 12.19 -3.40 -9.23
C SER A 191 13.33 -2.43 -8.89
N ALA A 192 12.99 -1.18 -8.52
CA ALA A 192 13.92 -0.18 -8.00
C ALA A 192 14.18 -0.30 -6.49
N GLY A 193 13.68 -1.37 -5.83
CA GLY A 193 13.95 -1.66 -4.43
C GLY A 193 12.96 -1.04 -3.44
N VAL A 194 11.90 -0.34 -3.89
CA VAL A 194 10.87 0.22 -3.00
C VAL A 194 9.98 -0.89 -2.49
N SER A 195 9.80 -0.98 -1.17
CA SER A 195 8.82 -1.88 -0.55
C SER A 195 7.42 -1.28 -0.67
N ILE A 196 6.43 -2.07 -1.04
CA ILE A 196 5.06 -1.60 -1.23
C ILE A 196 4.11 -2.46 -0.40
N LEU A 197 3.29 -1.82 0.43
CA LEU A 197 2.15 -2.43 1.07
C LEU A 197 0.89 -1.79 0.48
N MET A 198 0.08 -2.58 -0.21
CA MET A 198 -1.07 -2.10 -0.98
C MET A 198 -2.35 -2.72 -0.46
N ILE A 199 -3.42 -1.93 -0.36
CA ILE A 199 -4.79 -2.43 -0.24
C ILE A 199 -5.43 -2.40 -1.61
N GLU A 200 -6.13 -3.47 -1.99
CA GLU A 200 -6.94 -3.48 -3.21
C GLU A 200 -8.26 -4.24 -3.02
N GLN A 201 -9.27 -3.78 -3.74
CA GLN A 201 -10.57 -4.43 -3.76
C GLN A 201 -10.62 -5.57 -4.77
N ASN A 202 -9.96 -5.41 -5.93
CA ASN A 202 -9.82 -6.48 -6.91
C ASN A 202 -8.63 -7.38 -6.54
N ALA A 203 -8.90 -8.33 -5.62
CA ALA A 203 -7.89 -9.23 -5.08
C ALA A 203 -7.09 -9.97 -6.16
N ARG A 204 -7.77 -10.45 -7.24
CA ARG A 204 -7.11 -11.22 -8.29
C ARG A 204 -6.07 -10.40 -9.05
N GLN A 205 -6.44 -9.20 -9.47
CA GLN A 205 -5.53 -8.32 -10.22
C GLN A 205 -4.37 -7.85 -9.34
N ALA A 206 -4.65 -7.53 -8.08
CA ALA A 206 -3.64 -7.07 -7.14
C ALA A 206 -2.63 -8.18 -6.79
N LEU A 207 -3.10 -9.38 -6.46
CA LEU A 207 -2.22 -10.52 -6.19
C LEU A 207 -1.40 -10.94 -7.41
N ALA A 208 -1.91 -10.76 -8.63
CA ALA A 208 -1.17 -11.08 -9.85
C ALA A 208 0.09 -10.22 -10.07
N ILE A 209 0.19 -9.07 -9.40
CA ILE A 209 1.38 -8.19 -9.44
C ILE A 209 2.19 -8.24 -8.16
N SER A 210 1.73 -8.95 -7.13
CA SER A 210 2.31 -8.98 -5.79
C SER A 210 3.22 -10.19 -5.59
N ASP A 211 4.19 -10.03 -4.69
CA ASP A 211 5.04 -11.13 -4.22
C ASP A 211 4.34 -11.89 -3.08
N TYR A 212 3.65 -11.13 -2.19
CA TYR A 212 2.98 -11.66 -1.00
C TYR A 212 1.56 -11.10 -0.89
N GLY A 213 0.74 -11.81 -0.15
CA GLY A 213 -0.59 -11.36 0.22
C GLY A 213 -0.87 -11.53 1.71
N LEU A 214 -1.70 -10.66 2.23
CA LEU A 214 -2.22 -10.67 3.59
C LEU A 214 -3.74 -10.66 3.52
N VAL A 215 -4.38 -11.72 4.00
CA VAL A 215 -5.84 -11.80 4.08
C VAL A 215 -6.29 -11.33 5.44
N LEU A 216 -7.03 -10.23 5.47
CA LEU A 216 -7.59 -9.64 6.68
C LEU A 216 -9.10 -9.89 6.74
N GLU A 217 -9.58 -10.39 7.87
CA GLU A 217 -11.00 -10.61 8.12
C GLU A 217 -11.33 -10.29 9.58
N GLN A 218 -12.37 -9.47 9.82
CA GLN A 218 -12.82 -9.07 11.17
C GLN A 218 -11.69 -8.53 12.06
N GLY A 219 -10.77 -7.77 11.44
CA GLY A 219 -9.63 -7.18 12.14
C GLY A 219 -8.54 -8.16 12.54
N GLN A 220 -8.48 -9.34 11.95
CA GLN A 220 -7.46 -10.36 12.22
C GLN A 220 -6.79 -10.83 10.93
N THR A 221 -5.52 -11.18 11.02
CA THR A 221 -4.82 -11.89 9.95
C THR A 221 -5.33 -13.32 9.85
N ARG A 222 -5.83 -13.73 8.70
CA ARG A 222 -6.28 -15.08 8.41
C ARG A 222 -5.24 -15.90 7.66
N ILE A 223 -4.61 -15.27 6.68
CA ILE A 223 -3.58 -15.90 5.84
C ILE A 223 -2.52 -14.84 5.56
N GLU A 224 -1.26 -15.24 5.65
CA GLU A 224 -0.11 -14.51 5.15
C GLU A 224 0.75 -15.52 4.38
N ASP A 225 0.89 -15.33 3.06
CA ASP A 225 1.63 -16.25 2.20
C ASP A 225 2.09 -15.54 0.91
N THR A 226 2.78 -16.27 0.04
CA THR A 226 3.04 -15.77 -1.31
C THR A 226 1.73 -15.50 -2.04
N ALA A 227 1.73 -14.46 -2.88
CA ALA A 227 0.55 -14.12 -3.67
C ALA A 227 0.08 -15.29 -4.54
N GLN A 228 1.01 -16.11 -5.04
CA GLN A 228 0.72 -17.30 -5.84
C GLN A 228 -0.05 -18.37 -5.03
N ASN A 229 0.38 -18.64 -3.79
CA ASN A 229 -0.30 -19.60 -2.92
C ASN A 229 -1.72 -19.14 -2.57
N ILE A 230 -1.88 -17.83 -2.29
CA ILE A 230 -3.20 -17.24 -1.98
C ILE A 230 -4.12 -17.31 -3.21
N LEU A 231 -3.61 -17.03 -4.42
CA LEU A 231 -4.39 -17.16 -5.66
C LEU A 231 -4.83 -18.59 -5.94
N ALA A 232 -4.04 -19.58 -5.53
CA ALA A 232 -4.33 -21.00 -5.70
C ALA A 232 -5.24 -21.57 -4.61
N ASP A 233 -5.46 -20.85 -3.48
CA ASP A 233 -6.31 -21.33 -2.38
C ASP A 233 -7.79 -21.28 -2.76
N PRO A 234 -8.51 -22.43 -2.80
CA PRO A 234 -9.92 -22.48 -3.17
C PRO A 234 -10.82 -21.62 -2.25
N ARG A 235 -10.45 -21.47 -0.97
CA ARG A 235 -11.22 -20.67 0.00
C ARG A 235 -11.18 -19.19 -0.37
N ILE A 236 -10.03 -18.72 -0.84
CA ILE A 236 -9.86 -17.35 -1.30
C ILE A 236 -10.57 -17.12 -2.63
N ALA A 237 -10.50 -18.10 -3.54
CA ALA A 237 -11.24 -18.07 -4.81
C ALA A 237 -12.74 -17.89 -4.56
N GLN A 238 -13.29 -18.59 -3.56
CA GLN A 238 -14.70 -18.49 -3.19
C GLN A 238 -15.08 -17.15 -2.56
N LEU A 239 -14.25 -16.63 -1.63
CA LEU A 239 -14.55 -15.42 -0.86
C LEU A 239 -14.31 -14.12 -1.64
N PHE A 240 -13.30 -14.09 -2.52
CA PHE A 240 -12.79 -12.83 -3.08
C PHE A 240 -12.66 -12.81 -4.60
N LEU A 241 -12.70 -13.98 -5.28
CA LEU A 241 -12.43 -14.05 -6.72
C LEU A 241 -13.68 -14.30 -7.56
N GLY A 242 -14.87 -14.34 -6.95
CA GLY A 242 -16.14 -14.55 -7.66
C GLY A 242 -16.31 -15.97 -8.22
N GLY A 243 -15.56 -16.95 -7.70
CA GLY A 243 -15.75 -18.35 -8.01
C GLY A 243 -17.00 -18.89 -7.33
N GLY A 244 -18.06 -19.16 -8.10
CA GLY A 244 -19.21 -19.91 -7.60
C GLY A 244 -18.76 -21.27 -7.05
N LEU A 245 -19.36 -21.69 -5.95
CA LEU A 245 -19.18 -23.02 -5.35
C LEU A 245 -19.34 -24.11 -6.41
N ALA A 246 -18.31 -24.89 -6.69
CA ALA A 246 -18.53 -26.25 -7.12
C ALA A 246 -19.08 -27.01 -5.90
N PRO A 247 -20.23 -27.71 -6.02
CA PRO A 247 -20.77 -28.46 -4.90
C PRO A 247 -19.75 -29.52 -4.48
N ALA A 248 -19.54 -29.64 -3.16
CA ALA A 248 -18.78 -30.74 -2.58
C ALA A 248 -19.37 -32.03 -3.06
N THR A 249 -18.67 -32.82 -3.90
CA THR A 249 -19.02 -34.19 -4.21
C THR A 249 -18.90 -35.00 -2.93
N SER A 250 -20.04 -35.31 -2.33
CA SER A 250 -20.13 -36.29 -1.27
C SER A 250 -19.77 -37.66 -1.89
N GLU A 251 -18.54 -38.09 -1.69
CA GLU A 251 -18.22 -39.51 -1.85
C GLU A 251 -18.94 -40.30 -0.75
N THR A 252 -20.10 -40.83 -1.12
CA THR A 252 -20.78 -41.86 -0.34
C THR A 252 -20.11 -43.18 -0.70
N SER A 253 -19.29 -43.68 0.21
CA SER A 253 -18.79 -45.06 0.18
C SER A 253 -19.95 -46.02 0.18
N ARG A 254 -19.94 -46.94 -0.74
CA ARG A 254 -20.56 -48.25 -0.62
C ARG A 254 -19.47 -49.32 -0.69
#